data_2a9b8938243c5fe04fa3d429329fcb77
#
_entry.id   2a9b8938243c5fe04fa3d429329fcb77
#
_cell.length_a   1.000
_cell.length_b   1.000
_cell.length_c   1.000
_cell.angle_alpha   90.00
_cell.angle_beta   90.00
_cell.angle_gamma   90.00
#
_symmetry.space_group_name_H-M   'P 1'
#
loop_
_entity.id
_entity.type
_entity.pdbx_description
1 polymer ?
#
loop_
_entity_poly.entity_id
_entity_poly.type
_entity_poly.pdbx_seq_one_letter_code
_entity_poly.pdbx_strand_id
1 'polypeptide(L)'
;MERFVDAAPGVRLWAEERGAPDAPVLLLVMGAQASGLGWPDELVELLAVRHRVIRYDHRDTGRSTASFDEQPYPLTALAEDAVAVLDAFGVERAHVVGMSMGGMLTQLLVADHPERLLSAAVIGTNALSSTPYVAPDGHRIPPEELPGVSPELMELWSRPVEDRGPEAELERRVEHWRVLGGDLIPFDAVYARELERRTIAHTGHHHAGTAHARADYSGMERTEQLAATGVPTMITSAPAEPVAPAPHAEHLAQVIRGARLVEIPGMGHALPREVHAPLAAAILDHTGRN
;
A
#
# COMPACT_ATOMS: atom_id res chain seq x y z
N MET A 1 18.58 -9.27 -1.34
CA MET A 1 19.38 -8.96 -2.58
C MET A 1 18.60 -7.93 -3.38
N GLU A 2 19.29 -6.90 -3.93
CA GLU A 2 18.66 -5.88 -4.79
C GLU A 2 18.80 -6.24 -6.26
N ARG A 3 17.82 -5.84 -7.07
CA ARG A 3 17.88 -5.88 -8.54
C ARG A 3 17.00 -4.82 -9.19
N PHE A 4 17.21 -4.60 -10.47
CA PHE A 4 16.29 -3.83 -11.31
C PHE A 4 15.50 -4.79 -12.21
N VAL A 5 14.20 -4.52 -12.34
CA VAL A 5 13.22 -5.29 -13.12
C VAL A 5 12.77 -4.45 -14.29
N ASP A 6 12.87 -4.98 -15.50
CA ASP A 6 12.29 -4.36 -16.70
C ASP A 6 10.79 -4.70 -16.73
N ALA A 7 9.93 -3.78 -16.28
CA ALA A 7 8.49 -3.99 -16.16
C ALA A 7 7.72 -3.68 -17.45
N ALA A 8 8.19 -2.69 -18.21
CA ALA A 8 7.62 -2.29 -19.50
C ALA A 8 8.72 -1.63 -20.37
N PRO A 9 8.49 -1.39 -21.66
CA PRO A 9 9.44 -0.67 -22.50
C PRO A 9 9.83 0.68 -21.87
N GLY A 10 11.11 0.83 -21.55
CA GLY A 10 11.66 2.04 -20.90
C GLY A 10 11.37 2.18 -19.40
N VAL A 11 10.70 1.21 -18.78
CA VAL A 11 10.37 1.22 -17.34
C VAL A 11 11.15 0.17 -16.59
N ARG A 12 12.03 0.58 -15.71
CA ARG A 12 12.81 -0.27 -14.80
C ARG A 12 12.44 0.03 -13.36
N LEU A 13 12.11 -1.02 -12.61
CA LEU A 13 11.72 -0.91 -11.20
C LEU A 13 12.85 -1.45 -10.32
N TRP A 14 13.19 -0.69 -9.29
CA TRP A 14 14.02 -1.22 -8.21
C TRP A 14 13.21 -2.18 -7.34
N ALA A 15 13.81 -3.30 -6.99
CA ALA A 15 13.24 -4.26 -6.07
C ALA A 15 14.32 -4.90 -5.21
N GLU A 16 13.96 -5.29 -3.99
CA GLU A 16 14.81 -6.12 -3.13
C GLU A 16 14.03 -7.29 -2.53
N GLU A 17 14.77 -8.33 -2.21
CA GLU A 17 14.25 -9.52 -1.52
C GLU A 17 14.98 -9.78 -0.21
N ARG A 18 14.22 -10.27 0.79
CA ARG A 18 14.69 -10.68 2.12
C ARG A 18 14.08 -12.04 2.47
N GLY A 19 14.76 -12.79 3.35
CA GLY A 19 14.31 -14.11 3.81
C GLY A 19 14.90 -15.27 3.02
N ALA A 20 14.42 -16.47 3.31
CA ALA A 20 14.92 -17.68 2.69
C ALA A 20 14.46 -17.80 1.23
N PRO A 21 15.35 -18.15 0.28
CA PRO A 21 15.00 -18.16 -1.15
C PRO A 21 13.91 -19.18 -1.52
N ASP A 22 13.80 -20.26 -0.75
CA ASP A 22 12.84 -21.34 -0.98
C ASP A 22 11.51 -21.15 -0.20
N ALA A 23 11.40 -20.09 0.59
CA ALA A 23 10.17 -19.78 1.33
C ALA A 23 9.08 -19.26 0.38
N PRO A 24 7.78 -19.42 0.73
CA PRO A 24 6.68 -18.82 -0.01
C PRO A 24 6.88 -17.30 -0.18
N VAL A 25 6.60 -16.79 -1.37
CA VAL A 25 6.83 -15.37 -1.66
C VAL A 25 5.73 -14.50 -1.08
N LEU A 26 6.13 -13.38 -0.48
CA LEU A 26 5.27 -12.29 -0.02
C LEU A 26 5.69 -11.00 -0.74
N LEU A 27 4.84 -10.51 -1.64
CA LEU A 27 5.05 -9.23 -2.32
C LEU A 27 4.41 -8.09 -1.51
N LEU A 28 5.19 -7.06 -1.22
CA LEU A 28 4.76 -5.85 -0.52
C LEU A 28 4.58 -4.70 -1.51
N VAL A 29 3.35 -4.20 -1.63
CA VAL A 29 2.94 -3.14 -2.57
C VAL A 29 2.66 -1.87 -1.78
N MET A 30 3.51 -0.86 -1.93
CA MET A 30 3.46 0.36 -1.11
C MET A 30 2.41 1.37 -1.63
N GLY A 31 2.12 2.39 -0.84
CA GLY A 31 1.20 3.47 -1.16
C GLY A 31 1.72 4.46 -2.19
N ALA A 32 0.88 5.42 -2.53
CA ALA A 32 1.20 6.44 -3.54
C ALA A 32 2.42 7.30 -3.14
N GLN A 33 3.26 7.59 -4.12
CA GLN A 33 4.43 8.48 -3.99
C GLN A 33 5.48 8.02 -2.96
N ALA A 34 5.31 6.84 -2.37
CA ALA A 34 6.25 6.28 -1.41
C ALA A 34 7.14 5.23 -2.08
N SER A 35 8.41 5.20 -1.68
CA SER A 35 9.33 4.11 -2.03
C SER A 35 8.90 2.81 -1.34
N GLY A 36 9.31 1.67 -1.87
CA GLY A 36 9.20 0.37 -1.20
C GLY A 36 9.83 0.34 0.19
N LEU A 37 10.76 1.27 0.48
CA LEU A 37 11.31 1.46 1.83
C LEU A 37 10.29 2.00 2.84
N GLY A 38 9.12 2.48 2.39
CA GLY A 38 7.98 2.77 3.26
C GLY A 38 7.46 1.54 4.03
N TRP A 39 7.80 0.32 3.57
CA TRP A 39 7.74 -0.89 4.40
C TRP A 39 9.00 -0.94 5.25
N PRO A 40 8.93 -0.65 6.57
CA PRO A 40 10.11 -0.58 7.43
C PRO A 40 10.86 -1.91 7.52
N ASP A 41 12.19 -1.85 7.61
CA ASP A 41 13.00 -3.07 7.65
C ASP A 41 12.62 -3.98 8.81
N GLU A 42 12.29 -3.41 9.98
CA GLU A 42 11.89 -4.19 11.15
C GLU A 42 10.61 -5.02 10.86
N LEU A 43 9.65 -4.46 10.13
CA LEU A 43 8.46 -5.19 9.70
C LEU A 43 8.80 -6.25 8.65
N VAL A 44 9.64 -5.88 7.66
CA VAL A 44 10.11 -6.82 6.63
C VAL A 44 10.82 -8.01 7.26
N GLU A 45 11.69 -7.81 8.25
CA GLU A 45 12.40 -8.88 8.95
C GLU A 45 11.43 -9.80 9.73
N LEU A 46 10.39 -9.27 10.36
CA LEU A 46 9.36 -10.08 11.01
C LEU A 46 8.63 -10.99 10.01
N LEU A 47 8.34 -10.50 8.81
CA LEU A 47 7.70 -11.27 7.75
C LEU A 47 8.66 -12.27 7.11
N ALA A 48 9.94 -11.91 7.00
CA ALA A 48 11.00 -12.73 6.39
C ALA A 48 11.33 -13.99 7.18
N VAL A 49 10.87 -14.10 8.43
CA VAL A 49 10.99 -15.34 9.23
C VAL A 49 10.31 -16.55 8.54
N ARG A 50 9.23 -16.30 7.77
CA ARG A 50 8.45 -17.35 7.11
C ARG A 50 8.30 -17.19 5.60
N HIS A 51 8.70 -16.04 5.06
CA HIS A 51 8.52 -15.72 3.65
C HIS A 51 9.81 -15.23 2.99
N ARG A 52 9.88 -15.42 1.68
CA ARG A 52 10.74 -14.66 0.80
C ARG A 52 10.01 -13.36 0.48
N VAL A 53 10.32 -12.29 1.23
CA VAL A 53 9.65 -10.99 1.13
C VAL A 53 10.28 -10.19 -0.01
N ILE A 54 9.47 -9.71 -0.92
CA ILE A 54 9.86 -8.80 -2.00
C ILE A 54 9.14 -7.48 -1.78
N ARG A 55 9.89 -6.37 -1.78
CA ARG A 55 9.36 -5.00 -1.88
C ARG A 55 10.02 -4.29 -3.05
N TYR A 56 9.33 -3.32 -3.64
CA TYR A 56 9.82 -2.61 -4.80
C TYR A 56 9.37 -1.15 -4.79
N ASP A 57 10.07 -0.33 -5.55
CA ASP A 57 9.65 1.04 -5.84
C ASP A 57 8.72 1.02 -7.06
N HIS A 58 7.54 1.63 -6.94
CA HIS A 58 6.72 1.91 -8.12
C HIS A 58 7.47 2.80 -9.10
N ARG A 59 7.07 2.82 -10.38
CA ARG A 59 7.56 3.87 -11.29
C ARG A 59 7.27 5.24 -10.67
N ASP A 60 8.14 6.20 -10.93
CA ASP A 60 8.13 7.57 -10.38
C ASP A 60 8.34 7.63 -8.85
N THR A 61 8.87 6.57 -8.24
CA THR A 61 9.29 6.57 -6.83
C THR A 61 10.67 5.95 -6.65
N GLY A 62 11.36 6.30 -5.58
CA GLY A 62 12.62 5.69 -5.16
C GLY A 62 13.67 5.71 -6.26
N ARG A 63 14.18 4.52 -6.59
CA ARG A 63 15.21 4.29 -7.63
C ARG A 63 14.64 3.77 -8.94
N SER A 64 13.32 3.66 -9.04
CA SER A 64 12.64 3.25 -10.26
C SER A 64 12.61 4.38 -11.30
N THR A 65 12.33 4.02 -12.55
CA THR A 65 12.24 4.98 -13.65
C THR A 65 11.18 6.03 -13.35
N ALA A 66 11.56 7.30 -13.44
CA ALA A 66 10.66 8.44 -13.47
C ALA A 66 10.28 8.72 -14.93
N SER A 67 9.02 8.54 -15.29
CA SER A 67 8.57 8.61 -16.69
C SER A 67 7.23 9.30 -16.90
N PHE A 68 6.50 9.63 -15.84
CA PHE A 68 5.12 10.11 -15.95
C PHE A 68 4.96 11.35 -16.81
N ASP A 69 5.89 12.30 -16.71
CA ASP A 69 5.82 13.57 -17.47
C ASP A 69 6.01 13.36 -18.97
N GLU A 70 6.75 12.33 -19.38
CA GLU A 70 7.00 11.99 -20.78
C GLU A 70 6.01 10.95 -21.30
N GLN A 71 5.60 10.02 -20.45
CA GLN A 71 4.72 8.91 -20.77
C GLN A 71 3.69 8.71 -19.64
N PRO A 72 2.64 9.55 -19.57
CA PRO A 72 1.58 9.38 -18.59
C PRO A 72 0.94 7.99 -18.68
N TYR A 73 0.61 7.42 -17.53
CA TYR A 73 0.02 6.09 -17.42
C TYR A 73 -1.21 6.10 -16.51
N PRO A 74 -2.18 5.19 -16.73
CA PRO A 74 -3.26 4.97 -15.79
C PRO A 74 -2.78 4.23 -14.56
N LEU A 75 -3.46 4.39 -13.43
CA LEU A 75 -3.08 3.73 -12.19
C LEU A 75 -3.10 2.19 -12.30
N THR A 76 -3.96 1.65 -13.17
CA THR A 76 -4.03 0.21 -13.48
C THR A 76 -2.70 -0.36 -14.00
N ALA A 77 -1.87 0.45 -14.68
CA ALA A 77 -0.56 0.01 -15.16
C ALA A 77 0.39 -0.38 -14.01
N LEU A 78 0.19 0.17 -12.79
CA LEU A 78 0.99 -0.20 -11.63
C LEU A 78 0.65 -1.60 -11.09
N ALA A 79 -0.54 -2.13 -11.37
CA ALA A 79 -0.87 -3.52 -11.06
C ALA A 79 -0.11 -4.48 -11.99
N GLU A 80 -0.01 -4.14 -13.29
CA GLU A 80 0.82 -4.90 -14.24
C GLU A 80 2.31 -4.84 -13.87
N ASP A 81 2.79 -3.73 -13.32
CA ASP A 81 4.14 -3.63 -12.78
C ASP A 81 4.40 -4.64 -11.65
N ALA A 82 3.42 -4.82 -10.75
CA ALA A 82 3.53 -5.82 -9.68
C ALA A 82 3.61 -7.25 -10.24
N VAL A 83 2.86 -7.57 -11.30
CA VAL A 83 2.96 -8.84 -12.02
C VAL A 83 4.34 -9.00 -12.65
N ALA A 84 4.86 -7.97 -13.32
CA ALA A 84 6.20 -7.98 -13.91
C ALA A 84 7.31 -8.18 -12.87
N VAL A 85 7.14 -7.63 -11.65
CA VAL A 85 8.06 -7.90 -10.53
C VAL A 85 8.03 -9.39 -10.18
N LEU A 86 6.85 -10.01 -10.02
CA LEU A 86 6.76 -11.45 -9.75
C LEU A 86 7.44 -12.28 -10.85
N ASP A 87 7.21 -11.95 -12.12
CA ASP A 87 7.79 -12.64 -13.27
C ASP A 87 9.32 -12.56 -13.27
N ALA A 88 9.88 -11.38 -13.00
CA ALA A 88 11.33 -11.17 -12.95
C ALA A 88 12.01 -11.92 -11.79
N PHE A 89 11.26 -12.24 -10.72
CA PHE A 89 11.72 -13.07 -9.61
C PHE A 89 11.43 -14.56 -9.82
N GLY A 90 10.84 -14.95 -10.97
CA GLY A 90 10.48 -16.34 -11.28
C GLY A 90 9.36 -16.87 -10.39
N VAL A 91 8.45 -16.00 -9.95
CA VAL A 91 7.37 -16.33 -9.01
C VAL A 91 6.07 -16.53 -9.76
N GLU A 92 5.58 -17.76 -9.77
CA GLU A 92 4.29 -18.09 -10.38
C GLU A 92 3.13 -17.56 -9.56
N ARG A 93 3.16 -17.77 -8.23
CA ARG A 93 2.13 -17.32 -7.29
C ARG A 93 2.75 -16.76 -6.02
N ALA A 94 2.15 -15.70 -5.47
CA ALA A 94 2.61 -15.06 -4.25
C ALA A 94 1.45 -14.71 -3.31
N HIS A 95 1.76 -14.54 -2.02
CA HIS A 95 0.94 -13.70 -1.14
C HIS A 95 1.24 -12.24 -1.47
N VAL A 96 0.22 -11.39 -1.49
CA VAL A 96 0.37 -9.96 -1.78
C VAL A 96 -0.20 -9.15 -0.63
N VAL A 97 0.57 -8.17 -0.16
CA VAL A 97 0.14 -7.21 0.86
C VAL A 97 0.27 -5.81 0.30
N GLY A 98 -0.85 -5.10 0.21
CA GLY A 98 -0.87 -3.73 -0.30
C GLY A 98 -1.43 -2.73 0.68
N MET A 99 -0.82 -1.56 0.77
CA MET A 99 -1.23 -0.47 1.63
C MET A 99 -1.63 0.76 0.82
N SER A 100 -2.75 1.43 1.18
CA SER A 100 -3.21 2.65 0.52
C SER A 100 -3.44 2.42 -0.99
N MET A 101 -2.81 3.20 -1.87
CA MET A 101 -2.79 2.91 -3.31
C MET A 101 -2.36 1.45 -3.58
N GLY A 102 -1.36 0.92 -2.87
CA GLY A 102 -0.97 -0.49 -2.97
C GLY A 102 -2.11 -1.45 -2.61
N GLY A 103 -3.01 -1.06 -1.72
CA GLY A 103 -4.24 -1.79 -1.43
C GLY A 103 -5.25 -1.75 -2.57
N MET A 104 -5.34 -0.63 -3.31
CA MET A 104 -6.10 -0.56 -4.56
C MET A 104 -5.51 -1.48 -5.63
N LEU A 105 -4.18 -1.44 -5.81
CA LEU A 105 -3.47 -2.32 -6.76
C LEU A 105 -3.64 -3.79 -6.39
N THR A 106 -3.64 -4.12 -5.10
CA THR A 106 -3.91 -5.48 -4.62
C THR A 106 -5.33 -5.93 -4.98
N GLN A 107 -6.33 -5.05 -4.90
CA GLN A 107 -7.68 -5.37 -5.36
C GLN A 107 -7.74 -5.59 -6.88
N LEU A 108 -6.99 -4.83 -7.69
CA LEU A 108 -6.85 -5.10 -9.12
C LEU A 108 -6.21 -6.46 -9.37
N LEU A 109 -5.15 -6.83 -8.64
CA LEU A 109 -4.54 -8.15 -8.76
C LEU A 109 -5.51 -9.28 -8.36
N VAL A 110 -6.30 -9.10 -7.31
CA VAL A 110 -7.36 -10.05 -6.89
C VAL A 110 -8.43 -10.22 -7.97
N ALA A 111 -8.75 -9.15 -8.68
CA ALA A 111 -9.79 -9.14 -9.71
C ALA A 111 -9.30 -9.64 -11.08
N ASP A 112 -8.13 -9.19 -11.51
CA ASP A 112 -7.66 -9.35 -12.87
C ASP A 112 -6.61 -10.47 -13.01
N HIS A 113 -5.90 -10.84 -11.92
CA HIS A 113 -4.84 -11.86 -11.89
C HIS A 113 -4.99 -12.85 -10.71
N PRO A 114 -6.19 -13.37 -10.40
CA PRO A 114 -6.41 -14.23 -9.24
C PRO A 114 -5.53 -15.49 -9.25
N GLU A 115 -5.16 -16.00 -10.43
CA GLU A 115 -4.28 -17.17 -10.60
C GLU A 115 -2.84 -16.90 -10.12
N ARG A 116 -2.41 -15.63 -10.01
CA ARG A 116 -1.08 -15.24 -9.53
C ARG A 116 -1.01 -15.12 -8.00
N LEU A 117 -2.16 -15.26 -7.31
CA LEU A 117 -2.26 -15.04 -5.87
C LEU A 117 -2.45 -16.34 -5.10
N LEU A 118 -1.71 -16.47 -4.01
CA LEU A 118 -1.97 -17.43 -2.92
C LEU A 118 -2.98 -16.82 -1.95
N SER A 119 -2.78 -15.58 -1.56
CA SER A 119 -3.72 -14.78 -0.77
C SER A 119 -3.41 -13.30 -0.93
N ALA A 120 -4.34 -12.45 -0.47
CA ALA A 120 -4.20 -11.00 -0.48
C ALA A 120 -4.42 -10.41 0.92
N ALA A 121 -3.71 -9.33 1.25
CA ALA A 121 -4.00 -8.50 2.42
C ALA A 121 -4.07 -7.03 2.00
N VAL A 122 -5.15 -6.36 2.36
CA VAL A 122 -5.46 -4.98 1.96
C VAL A 122 -5.49 -4.10 3.20
N ILE A 123 -4.72 -3.01 3.17
CA ILE A 123 -4.49 -2.12 4.31
C ILE A 123 -4.84 -0.68 3.92
N GLY A 124 -5.68 -0.01 4.71
CA GLY A 124 -5.88 1.44 4.67
C GLY A 124 -6.34 1.98 3.30
N THR A 125 -7.38 1.41 2.71
CA THR A 125 -7.93 1.86 1.42
C THR A 125 -9.43 1.60 1.32
N ASN A 126 -10.07 2.21 0.34
CA ASN A 126 -11.46 2.01 -0.01
C ASN A 126 -11.65 0.84 -0.99
N ALA A 127 -12.88 0.35 -1.12
CA ALA A 127 -13.24 -0.66 -2.10
C ALA A 127 -13.28 -0.08 -3.53
N LEU A 128 -12.76 -0.83 -4.49
CA LEU A 128 -12.90 -0.56 -5.93
C LEU A 128 -14.26 -1.10 -6.43
N SER A 129 -15.32 -0.66 -5.80
CA SER A 129 -16.67 -1.17 -6.02
C SER A 129 -17.72 -0.07 -5.87
N SER A 130 -18.73 -0.10 -6.72
CA SER A 130 -19.93 0.72 -6.63
C SER A 130 -21.01 0.13 -5.71
N THR A 131 -20.76 -1.03 -5.10
CA THR A 131 -21.71 -1.65 -4.15
C THR A 131 -21.85 -0.78 -2.90
N PRO A 132 -23.08 -0.43 -2.47
CA PRO A 132 -23.27 0.30 -1.23
C PRO A 132 -22.82 -0.49 0.01
N TYR A 133 -22.25 0.18 0.98
CA TYR A 133 -22.03 -0.34 2.32
C TYR A 133 -23.37 -0.57 3.03
N VAL A 134 -23.51 -1.71 3.68
CA VAL A 134 -24.69 -2.02 4.51
C VAL A 134 -24.30 -1.87 5.97
N ALA A 135 -24.81 -0.81 6.60
CA ALA A 135 -24.59 -0.54 8.01
C ALA A 135 -25.28 -1.60 8.92
N PRO A 136 -24.89 -1.76 10.19
CA PRO A 136 -25.47 -2.76 11.10
C PRO A 136 -26.99 -2.64 11.30
N ASP A 137 -27.56 -1.46 11.12
CA ASP A 137 -29.00 -1.20 11.18
C ASP A 137 -29.73 -1.49 9.85
N GLY A 138 -29.01 -1.94 8.83
CA GLY A 138 -29.52 -2.25 7.49
C GLY A 138 -29.57 -1.05 6.53
N HIS A 139 -29.16 0.14 6.96
CA HIS A 139 -29.06 1.29 6.07
C HIS A 139 -27.98 1.06 4.99
N ARG A 140 -28.28 1.44 3.74
CA ARG A 140 -27.36 1.29 2.61
C ARG A 140 -26.78 2.65 2.26
N ILE A 141 -25.46 2.74 2.38
CA ILE A 141 -24.70 3.97 2.16
C ILE A 141 -23.89 3.81 0.86
N PRO A 142 -24.15 4.63 -0.18
CA PRO A 142 -23.34 4.63 -1.40
C PRO A 142 -21.87 4.92 -1.10
N PRO A 143 -20.91 4.35 -1.86
CA PRO A 143 -19.47 4.56 -1.60
C PRO A 143 -19.06 6.03 -1.56
N GLU A 144 -19.68 6.88 -2.37
CA GLU A 144 -19.42 8.33 -2.43
C GLU A 144 -19.93 9.10 -1.21
N GLU A 145 -20.80 8.51 -0.40
CA GLU A 145 -21.32 9.08 0.85
C GLU A 145 -20.53 8.57 2.09
N LEU A 146 -19.61 7.63 1.90
CA LEU A 146 -18.74 7.20 2.99
C LEU A 146 -17.80 8.33 3.42
N PRO A 147 -17.33 8.33 4.68
CA PRO A 147 -16.44 9.38 5.17
C PRO A 147 -15.19 9.53 4.29
N GLY A 148 -14.89 10.76 3.88
CA GLY A 148 -13.67 11.06 3.13
C GLY A 148 -12.43 11.18 4.01
N VAL A 149 -11.33 11.57 3.38
CA VAL A 149 -10.06 11.89 4.05
C VAL A 149 -10.28 12.93 5.16
N SER A 150 -9.57 12.77 6.28
CA SER A 150 -9.69 13.66 7.43
C SER A 150 -9.43 15.13 7.05
N PRO A 151 -10.12 16.11 7.66
CA PRO A 151 -9.91 17.52 7.35
C PRO A 151 -8.47 18.01 7.57
N GLU A 152 -7.79 17.52 8.62
CA GLU A 152 -6.39 17.86 8.92
C GLU A 152 -5.46 17.41 7.79
N LEU A 153 -5.66 16.20 7.27
CA LEU A 153 -4.85 15.67 6.20
C LEU A 153 -5.15 16.38 4.86
N MET A 154 -6.43 16.70 4.60
CA MET A 154 -6.81 17.50 3.44
C MET A 154 -6.20 18.89 3.46
N GLU A 155 -6.16 19.55 4.63
CA GLU A 155 -5.46 20.82 4.79
C GLU A 155 -3.97 20.69 4.50
N LEU A 156 -3.31 19.65 5.03
CA LEU A 156 -1.90 19.40 4.79
C LEU A 156 -1.61 19.19 3.30
N TRP A 157 -2.43 18.40 2.61
CA TRP A 157 -2.27 18.12 1.17
C TRP A 157 -2.57 19.33 0.28
N SER A 158 -3.38 20.27 0.75
CA SER A 158 -3.68 21.50 0.00
C SER A 158 -2.55 22.52 0.02
N ARG A 159 -1.57 22.37 0.92
CA ARG A 159 -0.44 23.29 1.03
C ARG A 159 0.44 23.21 -0.22
N PRO A 160 0.83 24.36 -0.80
CA PRO A 160 1.77 24.35 -1.93
C PRO A 160 3.08 23.65 -1.58
N VAL A 161 3.54 22.78 -2.46
CA VAL A 161 4.86 22.16 -2.33
C VAL A 161 5.88 23.10 -2.94
N GLU A 162 6.60 23.84 -2.09
CA GLU A 162 7.69 24.71 -2.49
C GLU A 162 9.02 24.00 -2.19
N ASP A 163 9.96 24.05 -3.14
CA ASP A 163 11.31 23.57 -2.87
C ASP A 163 12.04 24.57 -1.95
N ARG A 164 12.14 24.23 -0.69
CA ARG A 164 12.86 24.99 0.35
C ARG A 164 14.14 24.26 0.78
N GLY A 165 14.55 23.27 -0.01
CA GLY A 165 15.74 22.45 0.25
C GLY A 165 15.44 21.19 1.07
N PRO A 166 16.47 20.33 1.22
CA PRO A 166 16.30 18.97 1.73
C PRO A 166 15.81 18.89 3.19
N GLU A 167 16.23 19.81 4.05
CA GLU A 167 15.79 19.76 5.45
C GLU A 167 14.34 20.19 5.60
N ALA A 168 13.87 21.19 4.84
CA ALA A 168 12.48 21.61 4.86
C ALA A 168 11.55 20.52 4.29
N GLU A 169 12.00 19.81 3.26
CA GLU A 169 11.25 18.67 2.72
C GLU A 169 11.22 17.50 3.71
N LEU A 170 12.32 17.22 4.40
CA LEU A 170 12.35 16.21 5.46
C LEU A 170 11.33 16.53 6.57
N GLU A 171 11.28 17.78 7.05
CA GLU A 171 10.30 18.19 8.07
C GLU A 171 8.86 18.06 7.56
N ARG A 172 8.60 18.42 6.30
CA ARG A 172 7.29 18.26 5.68
C ARG A 172 6.85 16.79 5.62
N ARG A 173 7.77 15.87 5.31
CA ARG A 173 7.50 14.42 5.28
C ARG A 173 7.27 13.87 6.69
N VAL A 174 8.04 14.33 7.68
CA VAL A 174 7.85 13.95 9.08
C VAL A 174 6.48 14.41 9.59
N GLU A 175 6.07 15.64 9.24
CA GLU A 175 4.73 16.14 9.60
C GLU A 175 3.63 15.34 8.90
N HIS A 176 3.84 14.94 7.65
CA HIS A 176 2.91 14.07 6.92
C HIS A 176 2.71 12.73 7.64
N TRP A 177 3.81 12.09 8.10
CA TRP A 177 3.72 10.86 8.89
C TRP A 177 3.00 11.05 10.23
N ARG A 178 3.18 12.21 10.87
CA ARG A 178 2.45 12.53 12.10
C ARG A 178 0.95 12.53 11.88
N VAL A 179 0.48 13.20 10.83
CA VAL A 179 -0.95 13.27 10.52
C VAL A 179 -1.49 11.92 10.04
N LEU A 180 -0.74 11.20 9.21
CA LEU A 180 -1.10 9.84 8.76
C LEU A 180 -1.19 8.84 9.92
N GLY A 181 -0.34 8.98 10.95
CA GLY A 181 -0.33 8.06 12.09
C GLY A 181 -1.59 8.12 12.95
N GLY A 182 -2.35 9.21 12.86
CA GLY A 182 -3.47 9.45 13.77
C GLY A 182 -3.01 9.78 15.19
N ASP A 183 -3.90 9.67 16.17
CA ASP A 183 -3.68 10.14 17.56
C ASP A 183 -3.69 9.04 18.63
N LEU A 184 -3.88 7.78 18.24
CA LEU A 184 -3.96 6.66 19.19
C LEU A 184 -2.59 6.11 19.62
N ILE A 185 -1.56 6.27 18.79
CA ILE A 185 -0.17 5.92 19.12
C ILE A 185 0.64 7.21 19.19
N PRO A 186 1.44 7.43 20.25
CA PRO A 186 2.31 8.59 20.33
C PRO A 186 3.27 8.66 19.14
N PHE A 187 3.33 9.81 18.48
CA PHE A 187 4.18 9.98 17.29
C PHE A 187 5.67 10.01 17.66
N ASP A 188 6.45 9.09 17.09
CA ASP A 188 7.91 9.07 17.18
C ASP A 188 8.54 9.85 16.01
N ALA A 189 8.77 11.15 16.22
CA ALA A 189 9.39 12.03 15.23
C ALA A 189 10.84 11.64 14.89
N VAL A 190 11.56 10.99 15.81
CA VAL A 190 12.94 10.54 15.58
C VAL A 190 12.93 9.38 14.59
N TYR A 191 12.07 8.41 14.82
CA TYR A 191 11.89 7.27 13.92
C TYR A 191 11.42 7.70 12.52
N ALA A 192 10.40 8.56 12.44
CA ALA A 192 9.89 9.07 11.18
C ALA A 192 10.98 9.83 10.38
N ARG A 193 11.78 10.65 11.06
CA ARG A 193 12.89 11.39 10.45
C ARG A 193 13.99 10.45 9.94
N GLU A 194 14.33 9.41 10.68
CA GLU A 194 15.32 8.41 10.23
C GLU A 194 14.84 7.64 9.01
N LEU A 195 13.58 7.19 9.01
CA LEU A 195 12.95 6.52 7.86
C LEU A 195 13.00 7.41 6.62
N GLU A 196 12.63 8.70 6.74
CA GLU A 196 12.62 9.62 5.61
C GLU A 196 14.02 10.00 5.12
N ARG A 197 14.99 10.18 6.01
CA ARG A 197 16.40 10.37 5.58
C ARG A 197 16.90 9.20 4.77
N ARG A 198 16.57 8.00 5.18
CA ARG A 198 16.93 6.78 4.47
C ARG A 198 16.23 6.69 3.11
N THR A 199 14.96 7.06 3.04
CA THR A 199 14.19 7.10 1.80
C THR A 199 14.74 8.17 0.84
N ILE A 200 15.08 9.36 1.32
CA ILE A 200 15.71 10.43 0.53
C ILE A 200 17.09 9.96 0.01
N ALA A 201 17.90 9.34 0.85
CA ALA A 201 19.20 8.80 0.44
C ALA A 201 19.07 7.68 -0.61
N HIS A 202 18.07 6.83 -0.48
CA HIS A 202 17.75 5.78 -1.45
C HIS A 202 17.32 6.37 -2.80
N THR A 203 16.44 7.35 -2.79
CA THR A 203 15.94 8.02 -3.99
C THR A 203 17.05 8.85 -4.69
N GLY A 204 17.98 9.39 -3.92
CA GLY A 204 19.07 10.25 -4.43
C GLY A 204 18.68 11.73 -4.59
N HIS A 205 17.43 12.09 -4.29
CA HIS A 205 16.94 13.47 -4.25
C HIS A 205 15.83 13.63 -3.22
N HIS A 206 15.57 14.87 -2.81
CA HIS A 206 14.54 15.18 -1.81
C HIS A 206 13.18 15.59 -2.40
N HIS A 207 13.10 15.84 -3.72
CA HIS A 207 11.87 16.31 -4.35
C HIS A 207 10.71 15.36 -4.15
N ALA A 208 9.54 15.92 -3.83
CA ALA A 208 8.31 15.16 -3.70
C ALA A 208 7.81 14.67 -5.06
N GLY A 209 7.47 13.39 -5.15
CA GLY A 209 6.79 12.84 -6.31
C GLY A 209 5.34 13.36 -6.40
N THR A 210 4.82 13.56 -7.60
CA THR A 210 3.43 13.94 -7.85
C THR A 210 2.72 13.04 -8.88
N ALA A 211 3.45 12.11 -9.49
CA ALA A 211 3.00 11.30 -10.60
C ALA A 211 1.71 10.53 -10.29
N HIS A 212 1.68 9.80 -9.16
CA HIS A 212 0.53 8.97 -8.82
C HIS A 212 -0.74 9.80 -8.52
N ALA A 213 -0.60 11.02 -7.97
CA ALA A 213 -1.74 11.92 -7.76
C ALA A 213 -2.32 12.50 -9.06
N ARG A 214 -1.52 12.49 -10.14
CA ARG A 214 -1.88 12.98 -11.48
C ARG A 214 -2.28 11.86 -12.44
N ALA A 215 -2.05 10.59 -12.04
CA ALA A 215 -2.39 9.43 -12.84
C ALA A 215 -3.91 9.32 -13.05
N ASP A 216 -4.31 8.70 -14.15
CA ASP A 216 -5.71 8.43 -14.44
C ASP A 216 -6.22 7.27 -13.58
N TYR A 217 -7.26 7.54 -12.78
CA TYR A 217 -7.96 6.59 -11.94
C TYR A 217 -9.15 5.91 -12.65
N SER A 218 -9.42 6.24 -13.90
CA SER A 218 -10.49 5.59 -14.65
C SER A 218 -10.21 4.09 -14.84
N GLY A 219 -11.27 3.30 -14.93
CA GLY A 219 -11.14 1.86 -15.14
C GLY A 219 -10.69 1.05 -13.91
N MET A 220 -10.73 1.63 -12.70
CA MET A 220 -10.37 0.95 -11.45
C MET A 220 -11.50 0.09 -10.86
N GLU A 221 -12.74 0.32 -11.25
CA GLU A 221 -13.92 -0.36 -10.70
C GLU A 221 -13.89 -1.87 -11.01
N ARG A 222 -14.15 -2.73 -9.99
CA ARG A 222 -14.08 -4.20 -10.06
C ARG A 222 -15.16 -4.89 -9.24
N THR A 223 -16.34 -4.31 -9.14
CA THR A 223 -17.44 -4.81 -8.30
C THR A 223 -17.72 -6.30 -8.50
N GLU A 224 -17.93 -6.73 -9.74
CA GLU A 224 -18.31 -8.11 -10.04
C GLU A 224 -17.15 -9.08 -9.77
N GLN A 225 -15.93 -8.71 -10.17
CA GLN A 225 -14.74 -9.54 -10.00
C GLN A 225 -14.40 -9.73 -8.52
N LEU A 226 -14.45 -8.65 -7.72
CA LEU A 226 -14.19 -8.70 -6.27
C LEU A 226 -15.26 -9.52 -5.54
N ALA A 227 -16.53 -9.41 -5.94
CA ALA A 227 -17.60 -10.21 -5.36
C ALA A 227 -17.51 -11.70 -5.71
N ALA A 228 -16.92 -12.03 -6.87
CA ALA A 228 -16.79 -13.40 -7.39
C ALA A 228 -15.46 -14.07 -7.04
N THR A 229 -14.48 -13.32 -6.52
CA THR A 229 -13.14 -13.85 -6.27
C THR A 229 -13.13 -15.01 -5.29
N GLY A 230 -12.28 -16.00 -5.55
CA GLY A 230 -11.94 -17.08 -4.62
C GLY A 230 -10.60 -16.86 -3.89
N VAL A 231 -9.93 -15.73 -4.11
CA VAL A 231 -8.65 -15.43 -3.46
C VAL A 231 -8.88 -15.16 -1.96
N PRO A 232 -8.25 -15.93 -1.06
CA PRO A 232 -8.33 -15.67 0.37
C PRO A 232 -7.84 -14.25 0.65
N THR A 233 -8.69 -13.41 1.24
CA THR A 233 -8.37 -12.00 1.44
C THR A 233 -8.52 -11.60 2.91
N MET A 234 -7.53 -10.88 3.42
CA MET A 234 -7.56 -10.21 4.71
C MET A 234 -7.66 -8.70 4.49
N ILE A 235 -8.47 -8.03 5.29
CA ILE A 235 -8.60 -6.57 5.30
C ILE A 235 -8.25 -6.09 6.69
N THR A 236 -7.39 -5.10 6.81
CA THR A 236 -7.10 -4.49 8.11
C THR A 236 -8.08 -3.37 8.41
N SER A 237 -8.61 -3.36 9.63
CA SER A 237 -9.26 -2.21 10.23
C SER A 237 -8.24 -1.46 11.09
N ALA A 238 -8.11 -0.16 10.87
CA ALA A 238 -7.19 0.70 11.57
C ALA A 238 -7.99 1.80 12.29
N PRO A 239 -8.09 1.77 13.65
CA PRO A 239 -9.01 2.65 14.38
C PRO A 239 -8.67 4.14 14.30
N ALA A 240 -7.42 4.50 13.93
CA ALA A 240 -6.97 5.89 13.75
C ALA A 240 -6.74 6.26 12.27
N GLU A 241 -7.35 5.55 11.32
CA GLU A 241 -7.17 5.73 9.88
C GLU A 241 -7.73 7.06 9.36
N PRO A 242 -6.90 8.00 8.88
CA PRO A 242 -7.37 9.32 8.42
C PRO A 242 -7.65 9.41 6.92
N VAL A 243 -7.23 8.42 6.12
CA VAL A 243 -7.37 8.44 4.64
C VAL A 243 -8.64 7.74 4.20
N ALA A 244 -8.87 6.53 4.72
CA ALA A 244 -10.06 5.73 4.48
C ALA A 244 -10.67 5.29 5.83
N PRO A 245 -11.23 6.24 6.61
CA PRO A 245 -11.71 5.96 7.95
C PRO A 245 -12.90 4.99 7.95
N ALA A 246 -13.23 4.47 9.11
CA ALA A 246 -14.40 3.58 9.24
C ALA A 246 -15.66 4.24 8.62
N PRO A 247 -16.46 3.48 7.85
CA PRO A 247 -16.47 2.03 7.71
C PRO A 247 -15.83 1.49 6.40
N HIS A 248 -14.81 2.12 5.83
CA HIS A 248 -14.23 1.66 4.55
C HIS A 248 -13.68 0.22 4.60
N ALA A 249 -13.05 -0.19 5.70
CA ALA A 249 -12.56 -1.55 5.86
C ALA A 249 -13.70 -2.56 5.94
N GLU A 250 -14.77 -2.25 6.66
CA GLU A 250 -15.99 -3.04 6.76
C GLU A 250 -16.70 -3.13 5.40
N HIS A 251 -16.77 -2.00 4.67
CA HIS A 251 -17.32 -1.98 3.32
C HIS A 251 -16.55 -2.92 2.39
N LEU A 252 -15.23 -2.84 2.37
CA LEU A 252 -14.38 -3.71 1.57
C LEU A 252 -14.57 -5.20 1.94
N ALA A 253 -14.75 -5.49 3.24
CA ALA A 253 -15.03 -6.85 3.71
C ALA A 253 -16.43 -7.36 3.28
N GLN A 254 -17.38 -6.47 3.04
CA GLN A 254 -18.69 -6.84 2.46
C GLN A 254 -18.59 -7.06 0.94
N VAL A 255 -17.75 -6.29 0.24
CA VAL A 255 -17.53 -6.43 -1.22
C VAL A 255 -16.83 -7.74 -1.55
N ILE A 256 -15.75 -8.08 -0.85
CA ILE A 256 -14.98 -9.31 -1.09
C ILE A 256 -15.55 -10.44 -0.22
N ARG A 257 -16.31 -11.33 -0.85
CA ARG A 257 -16.97 -12.43 -0.14
C ARG A 257 -15.95 -13.30 0.61
N GLY A 258 -16.17 -13.48 1.91
CA GLY A 258 -15.31 -14.31 2.75
C GLY A 258 -14.01 -13.63 3.19
N ALA A 259 -13.85 -12.35 2.89
CA ALA A 259 -12.73 -11.58 3.41
C ALA A 259 -12.76 -11.54 4.94
N ARG A 260 -11.59 -11.65 5.54
CA ARG A 260 -11.40 -11.60 6.99
C ARG A 260 -11.00 -10.17 7.40
N LEU A 261 -11.87 -9.52 8.17
CA LEU A 261 -11.54 -8.23 8.78
C LEU A 261 -10.72 -8.43 10.05
N VAL A 262 -9.60 -7.75 10.17
CA VAL A 262 -8.67 -7.82 11.31
C VAL A 262 -8.32 -6.43 11.77
N GLU A 263 -8.69 -6.08 13.00
CA GLU A 263 -8.28 -4.81 13.59
C GLU A 263 -6.82 -4.87 14.06
N ILE A 264 -6.04 -3.83 13.69
CA ILE A 264 -4.69 -3.61 14.20
C ILE A 264 -4.76 -2.47 15.25
N PRO A 265 -4.61 -2.79 16.54
CA PRO A 265 -4.82 -1.83 17.61
C PRO A 265 -3.98 -0.56 17.45
N GLY A 266 -4.62 0.59 17.55
CA GLY A 266 -4.00 1.91 17.49
C GLY A 266 -3.47 2.34 16.11
N MET A 267 -3.54 1.48 15.10
CA MET A 267 -3.03 1.78 13.78
C MET A 267 -3.82 2.93 13.12
N GLY A 268 -3.10 3.86 12.49
CA GLY A 268 -3.60 4.81 11.51
C GLY A 268 -3.14 4.44 10.10
N HIS A 269 -2.82 5.46 9.28
CA HIS A 269 -2.32 5.27 7.91
C HIS A 269 -0.78 5.28 7.84
N ALA A 270 -0.12 4.84 8.92
CA ALA A 270 1.33 4.77 9.03
C ALA A 270 1.76 3.46 9.68
N LEU A 271 3.04 3.15 9.57
CA LEU A 271 3.65 1.93 10.12
C LEU A 271 4.66 2.27 11.24
N PRO A 272 4.21 2.84 12.39
CA PRO A 272 5.07 3.03 13.54
C PRO A 272 5.46 1.67 14.15
N ARG A 273 6.54 1.65 14.97
CA ARG A 273 7.08 0.40 15.54
C ARG A 273 6.05 -0.42 16.31
N GLU A 274 5.13 0.24 16.98
CA GLU A 274 4.08 -0.38 17.79
C GLU A 274 3.14 -1.29 16.99
N VAL A 275 2.94 -1.00 15.69
CA VAL A 275 2.08 -1.81 14.82
C VAL A 275 2.83 -2.93 14.11
N HIS A 276 4.16 -2.96 14.10
CA HIS A 276 4.92 -3.96 13.35
C HIS A 276 4.59 -5.39 13.80
N ALA A 277 4.66 -5.66 15.11
CA ALA A 277 4.42 -6.99 15.62
C ALA A 277 2.95 -7.46 15.43
N PRO A 278 1.92 -6.69 15.79
CA PRO A 278 0.54 -7.11 15.54
C PRO A 278 0.20 -7.24 14.06
N LEU A 279 0.69 -6.35 13.19
CA LEU A 279 0.47 -6.42 11.76
C LEU A 279 1.19 -7.64 11.15
N ALA A 280 2.46 -7.87 11.49
CA ALA A 280 3.18 -9.05 11.04
C ALA A 280 2.49 -10.34 11.49
N ALA A 281 2.04 -10.42 12.75
CA ALA A 281 1.32 -11.58 13.26
C ALA A 281 0.01 -11.84 12.47
N ALA A 282 -0.76 -10.79 12.15
CA ALA A 282 -1.98 -10.90 11.36
C ALA A 282 -1.71 -11.41 9.93
N ILE A 283 -0.67 -10.84 9.26
CA ILE A 283 -0.24 -11.27 7.92
C ILE A 283 0.23 -12.72 7.95
N LEU A 284 1.12 -13.09 8.89
CA LEU A 284 1.66 -14.45 9.01
C LEU A 284 0.59 -15.50 9.33
N ASP A 285 -0.41 -15.15 10.17
CA ASP A 285 -1.56 -16.01 10.43
C ASP A 285 -2.42 -16.18 9.16
N HIS A 286 -2.64 -15.11 8.41
CA HIS A 286 -3.40 -15.16 7.16
C HIS A 286 -2.71 -16.01 6.10
N THR A 287 -1.44 -15.75 5.83
CA THR A 287 -0.66 -16.50 4.82
C THR A 287 -0.42 -17.96 5.20
N GLY A 288 -0.34 -18.27 6.49
CA GLY A 288 -0.17 -19.64 6.99
C GLY A 288 -1.40 -20.53 6.91
N ARG A 289 -2.56 -19.96 6.59
CA ARG A 289 -3.85 -20.68 6.38
C ARG A 289 -4.10 -21.02 4.91
N ASN A 290 -3.31 -20.46 3.95
CA ASN A 290 -3.62 -20.45 2.52
C ASN A 290 -2.44 -20.90 1.65
#